data_6ce745f527701fdc153470a5054557ab
#
_entry.id   6ce745f527701fdc153470a5054557ab
#
_cell.length_a   1.000
_cell.length_b   1.000
_cell.length_c   1.000
_cell.angle_alpha   90.00
_cell.angle_beta   90.00
_cell.angle_gamma   90.00
#
_symmetry.space_group_name_H-M   'P 1'
#
loop_
_entity.id
_entity.type
_entity.pdbx_description
1 polymer ?
#
loop_
_entity_poly.entity_id
_entity_poly.type
_entity_poly.pdbx_seq_one_letter_code
_entity_poly.pdbx_strand_id
1 'polypeptide(L)'
;MELAAILFSMFFAMNIGASGAAASMGIAYGSEAVKKKFHALIICAAGVLSGAVIGGGNVVKTISSGIIPERVISLEIVCIIIGSAALSLFIANVLGIPLSTSEVTVGSVVGVGVAYQVLYVKSLLVIVSFWVIVPIVAFAFTFAMAKIMKKTIKRPASGKKAKVLAVILLITGFFEAFSAGMNNVANAVGPLVAAHVLTVGEGTL
;
A
#
# COMPACT_ATOMS: atom_id res chain seq x y z
N MET A 1 26.62 2.61 3.91
CA MET A 1 25.31 3.29 4.00
C MET A 1 24.27 2.71 3.03
N GLU A 2 24.61 2.48 1.75
CA GLU A 2 23.69 1.90 0.77
C GLU A 2 23.11 0.55 1.20
N LEU A 3 23.97 -0.37 1.65
CA LEU A 3 23.51 -1.67 2.16
C LEU A 3 22.53 -1.52 3.33
N ALA A 4 22.76 -0.58 4.24
CA ALA A 4 21.86 -0.34 5.36
C ALA A 4 20.49 0.20 4.87
N ALA A 5 20.49 1.14 3.91
CA ALA A 5 19.27 1.67 3.31
C ALA A 5 18.45 0.58 2.61
N ILE A 6 19.12 -0.31 1.86
CA ILE A 6 18.49 -1.47 1.21
C ILE A 6 17.91 -2.43 2.26
N LEU A 7 18.65 -2.76 3.32
CA LEU A 7 18.16 -3.65 4.38
C LEU A 7 16.95 -3.07 5.11
N PHE A 8 16.94 -1.76 5.41
CA PHE A 8 15.78 -1.08 5.99
C PHE A 8 14.58 -1.10 5.04
N SER A 9 14.81 -0.89 3.73
CA SER A 9 13.77 -0.97 2.71
C SER A 9 13.16 -2.37 2.61
N MET A 10 14.00 -3.42 2.60
CA MET A 10 13.53 -4.80 2.60
C MET A 10 12.74 -5.14 3.87
N PHE A 11 13.22 -4.70 5.04
CA PHE A 11 12.49 -4.89 6.29
C PHE A 11 11.15 -4.14 6.28
N PHE A 12 11.10 -2.93 5.73
CA PHE A 12 9.86 -2.17 5.56
C PHE A 12 8.90 -2.88 4.60
N ALA A 13 9.39 -3.31 3.43
CA ALA A 13 8.59 -4.05 2.45
C ALA A 13 8.01 -5.35 3.02
N MET A 14 8.78 -6.07 3.84
CA MET A 14 8.30 -7.28 4.53
C MET A 14 7.16 -6.96 5.51
N ASN A 15 7.27 -5.87 6.27
CA ASN A 15 6.20 -5.41 7.17
C ASN A 15 4.94 -4.99 6.42
N ILE A 16 5.09 -4.29 5.28
CA ILE A 16 3.98 -3.93 4.39
C ILE A 16 3.28 -5.19 3.85
N GLY A 17 4.05 -6.17 3.38
CA GLY A 17 3.52 -7.43 2.84
C GLY A 17 2.77 -8.26 3.90
N ALA A 18 3.25 -8.25 5.13
CA ALA A 18 2.63 -9.01 6.24
C ALA A 18 1.19 -8.51 6.55
N SER A 19 0.94 -7.20 6.44
CA SER A 19 -0.39 -6.61 6.66
C SER A 19 -1.25 -6.59 5.39
N GLY A 20 -0.65 -6.32 4.22
CA GLY A 20 -1.37 -6.12 2.97
C GLY A 20 -2.05 -7.36 2.39
N ALA A 21 -1.44 -8.55 2.55
CA ALA A 21 -2.01 -9.80 2.05
C ALA A 21 -3.34 -10.17 2.75
N ALA A 22 -3.48 -9.84 4.03
CA ALA A 22 -4.72 -10.07 4.78
C ALA A 22 -5.85 -9.14 4.30
N ALA A 23 -5.54 -7.89 3.97
CA ALA A 23 -6.52 -6.94 3.47
C ALA A 23 -7.12 -7.41 2.13
N SER A 24 -6.27 -7.75 1.15
CA SER A 24 -6.71 -8.07 -0.20
C SER A 24 -7.37 -9.44 -0.36
N MET A 25 -6.86 -10.47 0.32
CA MET A 25 -7.35 -11.85 0.14
C MET A 25 -8.08 -12.44 1.35
N GLY A 26 -8.15 -11.71 2.47
CA GLY A 26 -8.77 -12.20 3.70
C GLY A 26 -10.25 -12.57 3.55
N ILE A 27 -11.01 -11.74 2.84
CA ILE A 27 -12.45 -11.99 2.58
C ILE A 27 -12.63 -13.20 1.65
N ALA A 28 -11.82 -13.31 0.60
CA ALA A 28 -11.89 -14.42 -0.35
C ALA A 28 -11.52 -15.75 0.30
N TYR A 29 -10.53 -15.75 1.20
CA TYR A 29 -10.14 -16.92 1.97
C TYR A 29 -11.16 -17.26 3.08
N GLY A 30 -11.61 -16.26 3.86
CA GLY A 30 -12.57 -16.44 4.94
C GLY A 30 -13.96 -16.88 4.49
N SER A 31 -14.37 -16.50 3.26
CA SER A 31 -15.62 -16.96 2.64
C SER A 31 -15.50 -18.30 1.90
N GLU A 32 -14.33 -18.96 1.98
CA GLU A 32 -14.02 -20.21 1.24
C GLU A 32 -14.09 -20.10 -0.29
N ALA A 33 -14.10 -18.86 -0.84
CA ALA A 33 -13.94 -18.65 -2.28
C ALA A 33 -12.58 -19.18 -2.77
N VAL A 34 -11.57 -19.09 -1.91
CA VAL A 34 -10.27 -19.79 -2.03
C VAL A 34 -10.09 -20.72 -0.84
N LYS A 35 -10.10 -22.02 -1.08
CA LYS A 35 -10.01 -23.02 -0.01
C LYS A 35 -8.63 -23.16 0.63
N LYS A 36 -7.56 -22.86 -0.11
CA LYS A 36 -6.17 -23.03 0.39
C LYS A 36 -5.52 -21.66 0.55
N LYS A 37 -5.02 -21.37 1.76
CA LYS A 37 -4.27 -20.14 2.07
C LYS A 37 -3.15 -19.88 1.08
N PHE A 38 -2.42 -20.93 0.66
CA PHE A 38 -1.33 -20.83 -0.30
C PHE A 38 -1.78 -20.25 -1.66
N HIS A 39 -2.95 -20.68 -2.17
CA HIS A 39 -3.51 -20.12 -3.41
C HIS A 39 -3.90 -18.65 -3.26
N ALA A 40 -4.48 -18.26 -2.12
CA ALA A 40 -4.78 -16.85 -1.84
C ALA A 40 -3.50 -16.00 -1.83
N LEU A 41 -2.43 -16.49 -1.23
CA LEU A 41 -1.13 -15.80 -1.21
C LEU A 41 -0.50 -15.68 -2.61
N ILE A 42 -0.59 -16.73 -3.45
CA ILE A 42 -0.10 -16.65 -4.84
C ILE A 42 -0.87 -15.60 -5.64
N ILE A 43 -2.21 -15.58 -5.53
CA ILE A 43 -3.04 -14.60 -6.24
C ILE A 43 -2.71 -13.17 -5.75
N CYS A 44 -2.54 -13.00 -4.43
CA CYS A 44 -2.10 -11.74 -3.84
C CYS A 44 -0.73 -11.31 -4.38
N ALA A 45 0.27 -12.20 -4.34
CA ALA A 45 1.62 -11.92 -4.84
C ALA A 45 1.62 -11.54 -6.33
N ALA A 46 0.87 -12.27 -7.17
CA ALA A 46 0.73 -11.95 -8.58
C ALA A 46 0.08 -10.58 -8.80
N GLY A 47 -0.95 -10.22 -8.01
CA GLY A 47 -1.57 -8.90 -8.02
C GLY A 47 -0.56 -7.81 -7.65
N VAL A 48 0.13 -7.97 -6.52
CA VAL A 48 1.12 -6.99 -6.03
C VAL A 48 2.24 -6.79 -7.04
N LEU A 49 2.85 -7.86 -7.55
CA LEU A 49 3.94 -7.79 -8.54
C LEU A 49 3.49 -7.09 -9.82
N SER A 50 2.34 -7.48 -10.37
CA SER A 50 1.81 -6.84 -11.58
C SER A 50 1.48 -5.36 -11.36
N GLY A 51 0.92 -5.01 -10.20
CA GLY A 51 0.64 -3.63 -9.82
C GLY A 51 1.91 -2.78 -9.70
N ALA A 52 2.93 -3.31 -9.03
CA ALA A 52 4.23 -2.64 -8.88
C ALA A 52 4.86 -2.30 -10.23
N VAL A 53 4.94 -3.28 -11.12
CA VAL A 53 5.56 -3.13 -12.45
C VAL A 53 4.77 -2.17 -13.35
N ILE A 54 3.44 -2.26 -13.35
CA ILE A 54 2.61 -1.49 -14.29
C ILE A 54 2.40 -0.05 -13.81
N GLY A 55 2.22 0.18 -12.52
CA GLY A 55 1.79 1.48 -12.02
C GLY A 55 2.62 2.09 -10.89
N GLY A 56 3.56 1.35 -10.31
CA GLY A 56 4.36 1.79 -9.16
C GLY A 56 5.20 3.04 -9.43
N GLY A 57 5.70 3.21 -10.65
CA GLY A 57 6.61 4.30 -11.00
C GLY A 57 6.08 5.71 -10.75
N ASN A 58 4.78 5.96 -10.94
CA ASN A 58 4.18 7.27 -10.67
C ASN A 58 4.14 7.60 -9.17
N VAL A 59 3.85 6.61 -8.34
CA VAL A 59 3.83 6.77 -6.88
C VAL A 59 5.26 6.91 -6.34
N VAL A 60 6.21 6.16 -6.88
CA VAL A 60 7.64 6.31 -6.58
C VAL A 60 8.09 7.76 -6.80
N LYS A 61 7.76 8.38 -7.94
CA LYS A 61 8.08 9.79 -8.22
C LYS A 61 7.46 10.74 -7.19
N THR A 62 6.24 10.48 -6.75
CA THR A 62 5.59 11.31 -5.72
C THR A 62 6.31 11.24 -4.39
N ILE A 63 6.72 10.06 -3.97
CA ILE A 63 7.45 9.87 -2.70
C ILE A 63 8.88 10.40 -2.80
N SER A 64 9.55 10.21 -3.95
CA SER A 64 10.95 10.60 -4.14
C SER A 64 11.16 12.12 -4.23
N SER A 65 10.25 12.86 -4.88
CA SER A 65 10.46 14.29 -5.17
C SER A 65 9.22 15.16 -5.00
N GLY A 66 8.07 14.58 -4.68
CA GLY A 66 6.81 15.30 -4.58
C GLY A 66 6.53 15.95 -3.22
N ILE A 67 7.25 15.60 -2.15
CA ILE A 67 7.01 16.07 -0.77
C ILE A 67 8.13 17.01 -0.30
N ILE A 68 9.38 16.64 -0.58
CA ILE A 68 10.59 17.44 -0.29
C ILE A 68 11.51 17.44 -1.51
N PRO A 69 12.41 18.43 -1.65
CA PRO A 69 13.38 18.47 -2.77
C PRO A 69 14.38 17.31 -2.70
N GLU A 70 14.65 16.65 -3.82
CA GLU A 70 15.64 15.56 -3.92
C GLU A 70 17.03 15.96 -3.40
N ARG A 71 17.44 17.23 -3.60
CA ARG A 71 18.75 17.74 -3.14
C ARG A 71 18.98 17.61 -1.63
N VAL A 72 17.94 17.41 -0.84
CA VAL A 72 18.05 17.24 0.62
C VAL A 72 18.19 15.77 0.98
N ILE A 73 17.87 14.86 0.07
CA ILE A 73 17.82 13.42 0.34
C ILE A 73 19.21 12.81 0.15
N SER A 74 19.97 12.73 1.25
CA SER A 74 21.20 11.94 1.34
C SER A 74 20.91 10.51 1.77
N LEU A 75 21.90 9.61 1.65
CA LEU A 75 21.77 8.23 2.13
C LEU A 75 21.45 8.12 3.63
N GLU A 76 21.97 9.05 4.43
CA GLU A 76 21.65 9.12 5.87
C GLU A 76 20.17 9.47 6.08
N ILE A 77 19.66 10.44 5.34
CA ILE A 77 18.26 10.85 5.41
C ILE A 77 17.34 9.73 4.92
N VAL A 78 17.74 8.99 3.89
CA VAL A 78 17.00 7.79 3.44
C VAL A 78 16.91 6.75 4.56
N CYS A 79 18.02 6.46 5.24
CA CYS A 79 18.03 5.54 6.38
C CYS A 79 17.11 6.04 7.52
N ILE A 80 17.05 7.33 7.76
CA ILE A 80 16.16 7.93 8.78
C ILE A 80 14.69 7.78 8.34
N ILE A 81 14.37 8.13 7.10
CA ILE A 81 13.00 8.04 6.56
C ILE A 81 12.50 6.59 6.59
N ILE A 82 13.24 5.67 5.95
CA ILE A 82 12.80 4.27 5.83
C ILE A 82 12.88 3.57 7.20
N GLY A 83 13.93 3.84 7.98
CA GLY A 83 14.10 3.24 9.30
C GLY A 83 12.99 3.65 10.27
N SER A 84 12.61 4.93 10.32
CA SER A 84 11.52 5.40 11.16
C SER A 84 10.16 4.87 10.69
N ALA A 85 9.91 4.83 9.37
CA ALA A 85 8.71 4.24 8.80
C ALA A 85 8.61 2.73 9.11
N ALA A 86 9.68 1.99 8.87
CA ALA A 86 9.75 0.55 9.12
C ALA A 86 9.54 0.20 10.59
N LEU A 87 10.19 0.94 11.49
CA LEU A 87 10.05 0.75 12.93
C LEU A 87 8.63 1.05 13.42
N SER A 88 8.05 2.15 12.97
CA SER A 88 6.68 2.53 13.31
C SER A 88 5.67 1.48 12.86
N LEU A 89 5.79 1.00 11.61
CA LEU A 89 4.91 -0.03 11.09
C LEU A 89 5.13 -1.39 11.78
N PHE A 90 6.38 -1.74 12.09
CA PHE A 90 6.71 -2.96 12.83
C PHE A 90 6.08 -2.96 14.22
N ILE A 91 6.24 -1.88 14.99
CA ILE A 91 5.63 -1.74 16.31
C ILE A 91 4.11 -1.85 16.23
N ALA A 92 3.48 -1.17 15.25
CA ALA A 92 2.04 -1.25 15.04
C ALA A 92 1.59 -2.68 14.71
N ASN A 93 2.32 -3.39 13.84
CA ASN A 93 2.02 -4.79 13.49
C ASN A 93 2.13 -5.72 14.70
N VAL A 94 3.16 -5.54 15.55
CA VAL A 94 3.33 -6.35 16.78
C VAL A 94 2.22 -6.08 17.79
N LEU A 95 1.80 -4.83 17.91
CA LEU A 95 0.70 -4.43 18.81
C LEU A 95 -0.69 -4.72 18.24
N GLY A 96 -0.80 -5.18 16.97
CA GLY A 96 -2.08 -5.41 16.31
C GLY A 96 -2.84 -4.11 16.00
N ILE A 97 -2.15 -2.99 15.90
CA ILE A 97 -2.75 -1.68 15.57
C ILE A 97 -2.74 -1.53 14.05
N PRO A 98 -3.91 -1.36 13.39
CA PRO A 98 -3.96 -1.11 11.96
C PRO A 98 -3.37 0.28 11.65
N LEU A 99 -2.26 0.30 10.89
CA LEU A 99 -1.56 1.52 10.53
C LEU A 99 -1.39 1.58 9.01
N SER A 100 -1.70 2.73 8.42
CA SER A 100 -1.55 2.96 6.98
C SER A 100 -0.08 3.10 6.59
N THR A 101 0.38 2.25 5.68
CA THR A 101 1.77 2.27 5.20
C THR A 101 2.14 3.57 4.52
N SER A 102 1.22 4.14 3.74
CA SER A 102 1.43 5.42 3.04
C SER A 102 1.50 6.60 4.00
N GLU A 103 0.65 6.62 5.03
CA GLU A 103 0.68 7.67 6.06
C GLU A 103 1.98 7.65 6.85
N VAL A 104 2.48 6.47 7.19
CA VAL A 104 3.77 6.30 7.88
C VAL A 104 4.93 6.80 7.01
N THR A 105 4.94 6.43 5.72
CA THR A 105 5.99 6.88 4.80
C THR A 105 5.95 8.38 4.59
N VAL A 106 4.77 8.93 4.27
CA VAL A 106 4.59 10.39 4.10
C VAL A 106 4.96 11.11 5.39
N GLY A 107 4.52 10.61 6.55
CA GLY A 107 4.86 11.19 7.85
C GLY A 107 6.37 11.24 8.11
N SER A 108 7.10 10.18 7.76
CA SER A 108 8.57 10.13 7.90
C SER A 108 9.27 11.14 6.99
N VAL A 109 8.81 11.27 5.73
CA VAL A 109 9.33 12.28 4.79
C VAL A 109 8.98 13.71 5.25
N VAL A 110 7.75 13.91 5.74
CA VAL A 110 7.31 15.21 6.27
C VAL A 110 8.12 15.60 7.50
N GLY A 111 8.44 14.65 8.39
CA GLY A 111 9.31 14.90 9.55
C GLY A 111 10.66 15.48 9.15
N VAL A 112 11.30 14.92 8.12
CA VAL A 112 12.53 15.47 7.53
C VAL A 112 12.26 16.84 6.91
N GLY A 113 11.18 16.99 6.14
CA GLY A 113 10.81 18.26 5.50
C GLY A 113 10.62 19.41 6.49
N VAL A 114 10.04 19.12 7.66
CA VAL A 114 9.88 20.10 8.76
C VAL A 114 11.25 20.42 9.37
N ALA A 115 12.07 19.42 9.67
CA ALA A 115 13.38 19.62 10.29
C ALA A 115 14.31 20.50 9.42
N TYR A 116 14.25 20.32 8.09
CA TYR A 116 15.05 21.09 7.14
C TYR A 116 14.33 22.32 6.56
N GLN A 117 13.06 22.57 6.93
CA GLN A 117 12.23 23.68 6.45
C GLN A 117 12.08 23.74 4.92
N VAL A 118 11.94 22.56 4.27
CA VAL A 118 11.91 22.43 2.81
C VAL A 118 10.65 21.71 2.27
N LEU A 119 9.58 21.76 3.04
CA LEU A 119 8.34 21.02 2.74
C LEU A 119 7.54 21.64 1.58
N TYR A 120 7.10 20.81 0.63
CA TYR A 120 6.16 21.21 -0.40
C TYR A 120 4.71 21.14 0.14
N VAL A 121 4.31 22.19 0.87
CA VAL A 121 3.01 22.26 1.58
C VAL A 121 1.83 22.01 0.64
N LYS A 122 1.86 22.52 -0.60
CA LYS A 122 0.79 22.29 -1.59
C LYS A 122 0.58 20.81 -1.89
N SER A 123 1.66 20.08 -2.15
CA SER A 123 1.60 18.63 -2.41
C SER A 123 1.09 17.87 -1.19
N LEU A 124 1.56 18.23 -0.01
CA LEU A 124 1.09 17.63 1.25
C LEU A 124 -0.40 17.85 1.47
N LEU A 125 -0.90 19.07 1.23
CA LEU A 125 -2.33 19.36 1.38
C LEU A 125 -3.19 18.54 0.40
N VAL A 126 -2.71 18.32 -0.83
CA VAL A 126 -3.39 17.43 -1.79
C VAL A 126 -3.44 16.00 -1.25
N ILE A 127 -2.31 15.45 -0.79
CA ILE A 127 -2.24 14.09 -0.23
C ILE A 127 -3.22 13.94 0.95
N VAL A 128 -3.17 14.85 1.92
CA VAL A 128 -4.05 14.84 3.11
C VAL A 128 -5.53 14.98 2.71
N SER A 129 -5.84 15.80 1.70
CA SER A 129 -7.21 15.92 1.20
C SER A 129 -7.74 14.59 0.67
N PHE A 130 -6.93 13.82 -0.06
CA PHE A 130 -7.32 12.48 -0.52
C PHE A 130 -7.48 11.47 0.61
N TRP A 131 -6.72 11.58 1.70
CA TRP A 131 -6.93 10.72 2.89
C TRP A 131 -8.30 10.91 3.53
N VAL A 132 -8.91 12.09 3.37
CA VAL A 132 -10.28 12.37 3.85
C VAL A 132 -11.33 12.04 2.80
N ILE A 133 -11.10 12.42 1.54
CA ILE A 133 -12.08 12.27 0.46
C ILE A 133 -12.30 10.79 0.12
N VAL A 134 -11.22 10.00 0.00
CA VAL A 134 -11.31 8.60 -0.43
C VAL A 134 -12.13 7.74 0.52
N PRO A 135 -11.94 7.77 1.85
CA PRO A 135 -12.80 7.01 2.77
C PRO A 135 -14.28 7.42 2.71
N ILE A 136 -14.58 8.72 2.55
CA ILE A 136 -15.96 9.21 2.42
C ILE A 136 -16.61 8.65 1.16
N VAL A 137 -15.92 8.71 0.03
CA VAL A 137 -16.43 8.17 -1.24
C VAL A 137 -16.59 6.65 -1.18
N ALA A 138 -15.59 5.94 -0.61
CA ALA A 138 -15.65 4.50 -0.42
C ALA A 138 -16.82 4.09 0.49
N PHE A 139 -17.04 4.82 1.58
CA PHE A 139 -18.17 4.58 2.47
C PHE A 139 -19.50 4.78 1.75
N ALA A 140 -19.68 5.90 1.04
CA ALA A 140 -20.91 6.20 0.32
C ALA A 140 -21.22 5.14 -0.74
N PHE A 141 -20.20 4.73 -1.51
CA PHE A 141 -20.32 3.68 -2.52
C PHE A 141 -20.68 2.32 -1.89
N THR A 142 -19.96 1.91 -0.85
CA THR A 142 -20.19 0.63 -0.16
C THR A 142 -21.57 0.60 0.49
N PHE A 143 -22.01 1.71 1.10
CA PHE A 143 -23.34 1.84 1.68
C PHE A 143 -24.44 1.70 0.63
N ALA A 144 -24.30 2.38 -0.52
CA ALA A 144 -25.25 2.27 -1.63
C ALA A 144 -25.32 0.83 -2.17
N MET A 145 -24.15 0.20 -2.40
CA MET A 145 -24.08 -1.19 -2.85
C MET A 145 -24.72 -2.17 -1.84
N ALA A 146 -24.42 -2.00 -0.56
CA ALA A 146 -25.01 -2.84 0.50
C ALA A 146 -26.55 -2.72 0.54
N LYS A 147 -27.08 -1.50 0.36
CA LYS A 147 -28.53 -1.25 0.29
C LYS A 147 -29.18 -1.93 -0.91
N ILE A 148 -28.53 -1.87 -2.09
CA ILE A 148 -28.99 -2.54 -3.32
C ILE A 148 -28.95 -4.07 -3.11
N MET A 149 -27.84 -4.59 -2.59
CA MET A 149 -27.69 -6.03 -2.36
C MET A 149 -28.71 -6.59 -1.37
N LYS A 150 -28.99 -5.90 -0.26
CA LYS A 150 -30.04 -6.30 0.71
C LYS A 150 -31.42 -6.38 0.06
N LYS A 151 -31.71 -5.49 -0.89
CA LYS A 151 -33.00 -5.51 -1.61
C LYS A 151 -33.07 -6.66 -2.62
N THR A 152 -31.95 -7.04 -3.22
CA THR A 152 -31.87 -8.02 -4.32
C THR A 152 -31.62 -9.44 -3.82
N ILE A 153 -30.78 -9.60 -2.78
CA ILE A 153 -30.40 -10.91 -2.23
C ILE A 153 -31.17 -11.17 -0.93
N LYS A 154 -32.31 -11.80 -1.05
CA LYS A 154 -33.20 -12.15 0.10
C LYS A 154 -32.81 -13.46 0.80
N ARG A 155 -31.97 -14.30 0.20
CA ARG A 155 -31.53 -15.62 0.73
C ARG A 155 -30.04 -15.81 0.51
N PRO A 156 -29.36 -16.61 1.36
CA PRO A 156 -27.96 -16.98 1.13
C PRO A 156 -27.77 -17.52 -0.29
N ALA A 157 -26.67 -17.09 -0.92
CA ALA A 157 -26.35 -17.55 -2.26
C ALA A 157 -25.96 -19.02 -2.25
N SER A 158 -26.57 -19.84 -3.10
CA SER A 158 -26.28 -21.26 -3.26
C SER A 158 -26.07 -21.63 -4.72
N GLY A 159 -25.42 -22.74 -4.99
CA GLY A 159 -25.22 -23.27 -6.34
C GLY A 159 -24.47 -22.30 -7.26
N LYS A 160 -25.05 -22.00 -8.43
CA LYS A 160 -24.45 -21.11 -9.45
C LYS A 160 -24.17 -19.69 -8.93
N LYS A 161 -25.07 -19.14 -8.11
CA LYS A 161 -24.91 -17.78 -7.55
C LYS A 161 -23.72 -17.68 -6.59
N ALA A 162 -23.52 -18.69 -5.75
CA ALA A 162 -22.37 -18.74 -4.84
C ALA A 162 -21.05 -18.78 -5.62
N LYS A 163 -20.98 -19.57 -6.71
CA LYS A 163 -19.80 -19.63 -7.59
C LYS A 163 -19.50 -18.29 -8.24
N VAL A 164 -20.51 -17.57 -8.74
CA VAL A 164 -20.33 -16.24 -9.34
C VAL A 164 -19.81 -15.25 -8.31
N LEU A 165 -20.36 -15.24 -7.09
CA LEU A 165 -19.88 -14.38 -6.02
C LEU A 165 -18.44 -14.70 -5.61
N ALA A 166 -18.07 -15.99 -5.56
CA ALA A 166 -16.69 -16.40 -5.29
C ALA A 166 -15.71 -15.88 -6.35
N VAL A 167 -16.09 -15.95 -7.64
CA VAL A 167 -15.27 -15.39 -8.73
C VAL A 167 -15.15 -13.87 -8.62
N ILE A 168 -16.23 -13.17 -8.30
CA ILE A 168 -16.21 -11.72 -8.08
C ILE A 168 -15.26 -11.37 -6.92
N LEU A 169 -15.32 -12.09 -5.80
CA LEU A 169 -14.42 -11.90 -4.66
C LEU A 169 -12.96 -12.12 -5.03
N LEU A 170 -12.66 -13.12 -5.87
CA LEU A 170 -11.29 -13.35 -6.35
C LEU A 170 -10.79 -12.21 -7.24
N ILE A 171 -11.63 -11.76 -8.17
CA ILE A 171 -11.29 -10.66 -9.09
C ILE A 171 -11.08 -9.37 -8.29
N THR A 172 -11.99 -9.02 -7.38
CA THR A 172 -11.86 -7.81 -6.57
C THR A 172 -10.67 -7.87 -5.64
N GLY A 173 -10.40 -9.02 -5.00
CA GLY A 173 -9.22 -9.20 -4.17
C GLY A 173 -7.91 -9.13 -4.97
N PHE A 174 -7.88 -9.65 -6.20
CA PHE A 174 -6.74 -9.47 -7.09
C PHE A 174 -6.51 -7.99 -7.45
N PHE A 175 -7.58 -7.25 -7.80
CA PHE A 175 -7.48 -5.82 -8.09
C PHE A 175 -7.05 -4.99 -6.87
N GLU A 176 -7.48 -5.38 -5.68
CA GLU A 176 -7.02 -4.75 -4.44
C GLU A 176 -5.52 -5.01 -4.23
N ALA A 177 -5.06 -6.26 -4.40
CA ALA A 177 -3.64 -6.60 -4.34
C ALA A 177 -2.83 -5.86 -5.42
N PHE A 178 -3.36 -5.73 -6.63
CA PHE A 178 -2.76 -4.96 -7.72
C PHE A 178 -2.62 -3.47 -7.34
N SER A 179 -3.68 -2.87 -6.81
CA SER A 179 -3.65 -1.47 -6.33
C SER A 179 -2.67 -1.28 -5.18
N ALA A 180 -2.61 -2.25 -4.25
CA ALA A 180 -1.63 -2.26 -3.17
C ALA A 180 -0.19 -2.34 -3.72
N GLY A 181 0.05 -3.14 -4.76
CA GLY A 181 1.35 -3.21 -5.44
C GLY A 181 1.78 -1.87 -6.03
N MET A 182 0.87 -1.18 -6.73
CA MET A 182 1.14 0.14 -7.29
C MET A 182 1.55 1.18 -6.24
N ASN A 183 0.95 1.11 -5.06
CA ASN A 183 1.14 2.11 -3.99
C ASN A 183 2.24 1.72 -3.00
N ASN A 184 2.19 0.50 -2.50
CA ASN A 184 3.00 0.09 -1.35
C ASN A 184 4.48 -0.15 -1.71
N VAL A 185 4.78 -0.61 -2.92
CA VAL A 185 6.18 -0.74 -3.37
C VAL A 185 6.87 0.60 -3.37
N ALA A 186 6.18 1.66 -3.79
CA ALA A 186 6.72 3.01 -3.80
C ALA A 186 7.09 3.53 -2.40
N ASN A 187 6.38 3.10 -1.36
CA ASN A 187 6.69 3.49 0.03
C ASN A 187 8.07 2.95 0.46
N ALA A 188 8.42 1.73 0.06
CA ALA A 188 9.69 1.12 0.41
C ALA A 188 10.86 1.62 -0.47
N VAL A 189 10.62 1.88 -1.76
CA VAL A 189 11.71 2.20 -2.70
C VAL A 189 11.81 3.68 -3.06
N GLY A 190 10.76 4.48 -2.87
CA GLY A 190 10.75 5.90 -3.20
C GLY A 190 11.93 6.69 -2.64
N PRO A 191 12.25 6.59 -1.35
CA PRO A 191 13.43 7.25 -0.78
C PRO A 191 14.76 6.76 -1.36
N LEU A 192 14.89 5.46 -1.72
CA LEU A 192 16.09 4.92 -2.39
C LEU A 192 16.27 5.49 -3.79
N VAL A 193 15.16 5.65 -4.53
CA VAL A 193 15.16 6.30 -5.85
C VAL A 193 15.54 7.78 -5.73
N ALA A 194 15.04 8.47 -4.71
CA ALA A 194 15.40 9.88 -4.45
C ALA A 194 16.89 10.08 -4.16
N ALA A 195 17.54 9.10 -3.54
CA ALA A 195 18.98 9.12 -3.28
C ALA A 195 19.81 8.48 -4.41
N HIS A 196 19.22 8.17 -5.55
CA HIS A 196 19.87 7.55 -6.72
C HIS A 196 20.53 6.18 -6.42
N VAL A 197 20.09 5.48 -5.38
CA VAL A 197 20.53 4.11 -5.06
C VAL A 197 19.93 3.10 -6.03
N LEU A 198 18.68 3.35 -6.44
CA LEU A 198 17.94 2.56 -7.41
C LEU A 198 17.33 3.48 -8.47
N THR A 199 17.19 2.95 -9.68
CA THR A 199 16.31 3.56 -10.68
C THR A 199 14.84 3.21 -10.37
N VAL A 200 13.91 3.96 -10.93
CA VAL A 200 12.46 3.66 -10.80
C VAL A 200 12.16 2.24 -11.26
N GLY A 201 12.77 1.78 -12.36
CA GLY A 201 12.59 0.43 -12.90
C GLY A 201 13.10 -0.66 -11.97
N GLU A 202 14.30 -0.50 -11.41
CA GLU A 202 14.89 -1.46 -10.46
C GLU A 202 14.09 -1.53 -9.16
N GLY A 203 13.56 -0.40 -8.69
CA GLY A 203 12.77 -0.35 -7.47
C GLY A 203 11.37 -0.95 -7.61
N THR A 204 10.84 -1.13 -8.83
CA THR A 204 9.50 -1.71 -9.07
C THR A 204 9.55 -3.20 -9.47
N LEU A 205 10.73 -3.76 -9.68
CA LEU A 205 10.99 -5.18 -9.92
C LEU A 205 11.38 -5.90 -8.64
#